data_9d08611f70d2ee0772a3c7d49d6a1ff1
#
_entry.id   9d08611f70d2ee0772a3c7d49d6a1ff1
#
_cell.length_a   1.000
_cell.length_b   1.000
_cell.length_c   1.000
_cell.angle_alpha   90.00
_cell.angle_beta   90.00
_cell.angle_gamma   90.00
#
_symmetry.space_group_name_H-M   'P 1'
#
loop_
_entity.id
_entity.type
_entity.pdbx_description
1 polymer ?
#
loop_
_entity_poly.entity_id
_entity_poly.type
_entity_poly.pdbx_seq_one_letter_code
_entity_poly.pdbx_strand_id
1 'polypeptide(L)'
;MDDTTLNDVGVLKRREIEARIVAPLLERLAEAYGAGVYEVARDVIVDVARDQGAALATNIGDDSLTGFAAGLAAWSADGALESEVRELSDEVFAFDVTRCRYAEMYRALGLEDLGSTLSCNRDGSLIEGFNPNVVFTRTQTIMSGADHCDFRFELGDTPVELGVRPGGDA
;
A
#
# COMPACT_ATOMS: atom_id res chain seq x y z
N MET A 1 22.90 4.89 -2.54
CA MET A 1 22.81 3.87 -1.47
C MET A 1 22.13 2.70 -2.13
N ASP A 2 22.78 1.55 -2.17
CA ASP A 2 22.21 0.37 -2.85
C ASP A 2 20.99 -0.11 -2.05
N ASP A 3 19.83 -0.19 -2.70
CA ASP A 3 18.53 -0.50 -2.09
C ASP A 3 18.39 -1.98 -1.70
N THR A 4 19.40 -2.79 -2.02
CA THR A 4 19.39 -4.24 -1.77
C THR A 4 19.32 -4.60 -0.29
N THR A 5 19.94 -3.83 0.61
CA THR A 5 19.94 -4.09 2.05
C THR A 5 18.60 -3.81 2.73
N LEU A 6 17.77 -2.91 2.18
CA LEU A 6 16.42 -2.67 2.72
C LEU A 6 15.46 -3.83 2.43
N ASN A 7 15.69 -4.59 1.37
CA ASN A 7 14.88 -5.75 1.02
C ASN A 7 15.13 -6.95 1.93
N ASP A 8 16.24 -6.99 2.66
CA ASP A 8 16.53 -8.01 3.69
C ASP A 8 15.63 -7.86 4.93
N VAL A 9 15.02 -6.67 5.11
CA VAL A 9 14.06 -6.42 6.18
C VAL A 9 12.64 -6.61 5.64
N GLY A 10 11.95 -7.64 6.09
CA GLY A 10 10.57 -7.94 5.67
C GLY A 10 9.63 -6.75 5.82
N VAL A 11 8.64 -6.67 4.93
CA VAL A 11 7.72 -5.50 4.83
C VAL A 11 7.02 -5.23 6.17
N LEU A 12 6.54 -6.25 6.87
CA LEU A 12 5.89 -6.10 8.18
C LEU A 12 6.81 -5.39 9.19
N LYS A 13 8.09 -5.79 9.24
CA LYS A 13 9.06 -5.19 10.16
C LYS A 13 9.36 -3.73 9.80
N ARG A 14 9.47 -3.42 8.53
CA ARG A 14 9.61 -2.03 8.06
C ARG A 14 8.42 -1.18 8.51
N ARG A 15 7.19 -1.66 8.37
CA ARG A 15 5.98 -0.95 8.82
C ARG A 15 5.95 -0.75 10.32
N GLU A 16 6.43 -1.72 11.12
CA GLU A 16 6.55 -1.55 12.56
C GLU A 16 7.54 -0.44 12.94
N ILE A 17 8.72 -0.42 12.29
CA ILE A 17 9.73 0.62 12.53
C ILE A 17 9.19 1.99 12.15
N GLU A 18 8.58 2.13 10.97
CA GLU A 18 7.94 3.36 10.51
C GLU A 18 6.86 3.83 11.50
N ALA A 19 5.97 2.94 11.92
CA ALA A 19 4.88 3.28 12.84
C ALA A 19 5.40 3.83 14.18
N ARG A 20 6.42 3.19 14.77
CA ARG A 20 7.02 3.59 16.05
C ARG A 20 7.66 4.97 16.03
N ILE A 21 8.05 5.47 14.86
CA ILE A 21 8.65 6.81 14.70
C ILE A 21 7.62 7.80 14.21
N VAL A 22 6.86 7.46 13.17
CA VAL A 22 5.93 8.39 12.50
C VAL A 22 4.73 8.71 13.38
N ALA A 23 4.18 7.73 14.12
CA ALA A 23 3.00 7.97 14.97
C ALA A 23 3.24 9.06 16.02
N PRO A 24 4.25 8.96 16.92
CA PRO A 24 4.48 10.01 17.92
C PRO A 24 4.91 11.35 17.30
N LEU A 25 5.55 11.33 16.12
CA LEU A 25 5.86 12.55 15.39
C LEU A 25 4.58 13.25 14.91
N LEU A 26 3.64 12.50 14.31
CA LEU A 26 2.36 13.06 13.85
C LEU A 26 1.51 13.58 15.01
N GLU A 27 1.49 12.87 16.15
CA GLU A 27 0.79 13.34 17.36
C GLU A 27 1.32 14.70 17.81
N ARG A 28 2.65 14.84 17.91
CA ARG A 28 3.27 16.11 18.31
C ARG A 28 3.08 17.22 17.28
N LEU A 29 3.10 16.90 16.00
CA LEU A 29 2.80 17.87 14.96
C LEU A 29 1.34 18.28 14.97
N ALA A 30 0.40 17.35 15.26
CA ALA A 30 -1.02 17.67 15.38
C ALA A 30 -1.33 18.57 16.58
N GLU A 31 -0.65 18.36 17.71
CA GLU A 31 -0.73 19.25 18.88
C GLU A 31 -0.27 20.68 18.54
N ALA A 32 0.79 20.82 17.75
CA ALA A 32 1.39 22.10 17.42
C ALA A 32 0.70 22.84 16.26
N TYR A 33 0.22 22.10 15.25
CA TYR A 33 -0.23 22.65 13.97
C TYR A 33 -1.66 22.24 13.58
N GLY A 34 -2.33 21.42 14.39
CA GLY A 34 -3.69 20.93 14.13
C GLY A 34 -3.74 19.63 13.34
N ALA A 35 -4.93 19.04 13.25
CA ALA A 35 -5.16 17.72 12.69
C ALA A 35 -4.87 17.60 11.18
N GLY A 36 -4.76 18.70 10.44
CA GLY A 36 -4.43 18.71 9.00
C GLY A 36 -3.10 18.02 8.68
N VAL A 37 -2.20 17.83 9.64
CA VAL A 37 -0.94 17.12 9.45
C VAL A 37 -1.15 15.64 9.08
N TYR A 38 -2.26 15.03 9.48
CA TYR A 38 -2.58 13.65 9.11
C TYR A 38 -2.94 13.51 7.63
N GLU A 39 -3.57 14.52 7.04
CA GLU A 39 -3.87 14.57 5.61
C GLU A 39 -2.57 14.70 4.81
N VAL A 40 -1.68 15.60 5.23
CA VAL A 40 -0.35 15.74 4.61
C VAL A 40 0.43 14.43 4.68
N ALA A 41 0.44 13.76 5.82
CA ALA A 41 1.11 12.47 5.97
C ALA A 41 0.52 11.41 5.05
N ARG A 42 -0.81 11.35 4.93
CA ARG A 42 -1.50 10.44 4.01
C ARG A 42 -1.06 10.67 2.57
N ASP A 43 -1.04 11.93 2.13
CA ASP A 43 -0.68 12.28 0.75
C ASP A 43 0.77 11.92 0.44
N VAL A 44 1.70 12.17 1.36
CA VAL A 44 3.11 11.74 1.24
C VAL A 44 3.22 10.22 1.12
N ILE A 45 2.46 9.47 1.93
CA ILE A 45 2.46 8.00 1.89
C ILE A 45 1.91 7.46 0.56
N VAL A 46 0.88 8.11 0.02
CA VAL A 46 0.31 7.82 -1.32
C VAL A 46 1.37 8.02 -2.40
N ASP A 47 2.05 9.16 -2.40
CA ASP A 47 3.07 9.46 -3.40
C ASP A 47 4.25 8.48 -3.32
N VAL A 48 4.75 8.18 -2.11
CA VAL A 48 5.80 7.17 -1.90
C VAL A 48 5.35 5.78 -2.38
N ALA A 49 4.09 5.41 -2.15
CA ALA A 49 3.58 4.11 -2.59
C ALA A 49 3.47 4.04 -4.12
N ARG A 50 3.05 5.12 -4.77
CA ARG A 50 3.00 5.23 -6.25
C ARG A 50 4.39 5.08 -6.86
N ASP A 51 5.40 5.79 -6.32
CA ASP A 51 6.79 5.67 -6.77
C ASP A 51 7.32 4.24 -6.59
N GLN A 52 6.98 3.57 -5.48
CA GLN A 52 7.34 2.17 -5.24
C GLN A 52 6.67 1.23 -6.23
N GLY A 53 5.43 1.49 -6.64
CA GLY A 53 4.74 0.74 -7.68
C GLY A 53 5.44 0.84 -9.03
N ALA A 54 5.80 2.04 -9.46
CA ALA A 54 6.53 2.28 -10.70
C ALA A 54 7.92 1.61 -10.69
N ALA A 55 8.63 1.66 -9.56
CA ALA A 55 9.89 0.97 -9.39
C ALA A 55 9.72 -0.56 -9.44
N LEU A 56 8.63 -1.09 -8.86
CA LEU A 56 8.32 -2.52 -8.88
C LEU A 56 8.07 -3.00 -10.31
N ALA A 57 7.26 -2.29 -11.11
CA ALA A 57 7.02 -2.60 -12.52
C ALA A 57 8.33 -2.62 -13.32
N THR A 58 9.19 -1.62 -13.11
CA THR A 58 10.51 -1.53 -13.75
C THR A 58 11.40 -2.71 -13.39
N ASN A 59 11.43 -3.10 -12.12
CA ASN A 59 12.29 -4.18 -11.63
C ASN A 59 11.83 -5.56 -12.11
N ILE A 60 10.51 -5.77 -12.21
CA ILE A 60 9.92 -7.01 -12.72
C ILE A 60 10.04 -7.06 -14.25
N GLY A 61 9.92 -5.93 -14.93
CA GLY A 61 9.88 -5.82 -16.39
C GLY A 61 8.59 -6.37 -17.00
N ASP A 62 7.52 -6.44 -16.19
CA ASP A 62 6.19 -6.94 -16.54
C ASP A 62 5.17 -6.16 -15.72
N ASP A 63 4.23 -5.48 -16.37
CA ASP A 63 3.18 -4.66 -15.78
C ASP A 63 1.80 -5.34 -15.75
N SER A 64 1.76 -6.65 -16.09
CA SER A 64 0.55 -7.48 -16.00
C SER A 64 0.13 -7.73 -14.55
N LEU A 65 -1.13 -8.14 -14.32
CA LEU A 65 -1.61 -8.51 -13.00
C LEU A 65 -0.99 -9.81 -12.47
N THR A 66 -0.54 -10.71 -13.34
CA THR A 66 0.28 -11.87 -12.94
C THR A 66 1.67 -11.43 -12.46
N GLY A 67 2.31 -10.47 -13.14
CA GLY A 67 3.56 -9.85 -12.69
C GLY A 67 3.40 -9.14 -11.35
N PHE A 68 2.33 -8.36 -11.19
CA PHE A 68 2.00 -7.71 -9.93
C PHE A 68 1.81 -8.69 -8.78
N ALA A 69 1.04 -9.77 -8.99
CA ALA A 69 0.83 -10.81 -7.98
C ALA A 69 2.14 -11.45 -7.51
N ALA A 70 3.08 -11.69 -8.43
CA ALA A 70 4.42 -12.18 -8.07
C ALA A 70 5.19 -11.17 -7.20
N GLY A 71 5.09 -9.87 -7.50
CA GLY A 71 5.71 -8.79 -6.71
C GLY A 71 5.13 -8.67 -5.31
N LEU A 72 3.83 -8.96 -5.12
CA LEU A 72 3.17 -8.91 -3.82
C LEU A 72 3.53 -10.07 -2.88
N ALA A 73 4.24 -11.10 -3.35
CA ALA A 73 4.68 -12.20 -2.49
C ALA A 73 5.46 -11.71 -1.25
N ALA A 74 6.19 -10.60 -1.38
CA ALA A 74 6.90 -9.96 -0.27
C ALA A 74 5.97 -9.47 0.86
N TRP A 75 4.70 -9.16 0.57
CA TRP A 75 3.74 -8.73 1.59
C TRP A 75 3.31 -9.85 2.53
N SER A 76 3.33 -11.08 2.02
CA SER A 76 2.97 -12.28 2.78
C SER A 76 4.18 -12.98 3.41
N ALA A 77 5.39 -12.47 3.17
CA ALA A 77 6.61 -13.04 3.72
C ALA A 77 6.51 -13.17 5.24
N ASP A 78 7.11 -14.22 5.79
CA ASP A 78 7.10 -14.55 7.21
C ASP A 78 5.70 -14.70 7.83
N GLY A 79 4.70 -15.05 6.99
CA GLY A 79 3.31 -15.20 7.40
C GLY A 79 2.65 -13.87 7.79
N ALA A 80 3.09 -12.76 7.21
CA ALA A 80 2.54 -11.43 7.48
C ALA A 80 1.07 -11.30 7.03
N LEU A 81 0.70 -12.01 5.96
CA LEU A 81 -0.69 -12.14 5.49
C LEU A 81 -1.00 -13.62 5.25
N GLU A 82 -2.22 -14.03 5.60
CA GLU A 82 -2.86 -15.24 5.11
C GLU A 82 -3.93 -14.82 4.11
N SER A 83 -3.86 -15.35 2.88
CA SER A 83 -4.76 -14.94 1.81
C SER A 83 -5.26 -16.13 0.98
N GLU A 84 -6.44 -15.96 0.41
CA GLU A 84 -7.06 -16.90 -0.52
C GLU A 84 -7.23 -16.23 -1.87
N VAL A 85 -6.51 -16.71 -2.89
CA VAL A 85 -6.66 -16.22 -4.26
C VAL A 85 -8.01 -16.71 -4.81
N ARG A 86 -8.80 -15.79 -5.32
CA ARG A 86 -10.10 -16.05 -5.95
C ARG A 86 -9.97 -16.17 -7.46
N GLU A 87 -9.16 -15.31 -8.06
CA GLU A 87 -8.88 -15.29 -9.48
C GLU A 87 -7.50 -14.71 -9.74
N LEU A 88 -6.79 -15.23 -10.73
CA LEU A 88 -5.52 -14.70 -11.20
C LEU A 88 -5.40 -14.94 -12.71
N SER A 89 -5.36 -13.86 -13.46
CA SER A 89 -5.09 -13.79 -14.89
C SER A 89 -4.32 -12.49 -15.18
N ASP A 90 -4.00 -12.23 -16.44
CA ASP A 90 -3.38 -10.98 -16.83
C ASP A 90 -4.34 -9.79 -16.74
N GLU A 91 -5.66 -10.03 -16.74
CA GLU A 91 -6.71 -9.01 -16.69
C GLU A 91 -7.37 -8.85 -15.32
N VAL A 92 -7.32 -9.89 -14.48
CA VAL A 92 -7.96 -9.89 -13.15
C VAL A 92 -7.03 -10.53 -12.12
N PHE A 93 -6.87 -9.85 -10.99
CA PHE A 93 -6.28 -10.44 -9.79
C PHE A 93 -7.17 -10.14 -8.59
N ALA A 94 -7.77 -11.18 -8.04
CA ALA A 94 -8.70 -11.09 -6.92
C ALA A 94 -8.26 -12.04 -5.80
N PHE A 95 -8.20 -11.54 -4.57
CA PHE A 95 -7.90 -12.34 -3.39
C PHE A 95 -8.54 -11.73 -2.14
N ASP A 96 -8.76 -12.58 -1.15
CA ASP A 96 -9.20 -12.17 0.18
C ASP A 96 -8.06 -12.41 1.17
N VAL A 97 -7.78 -11.43 2.01
CA VAL A 97 -6.86 -11.57 3.16
C VAL A 97 -7.69 -11.97 4.36
N THR A 98 -7.47 -13.18 4.88
CA THR A 98 -8.20 -13.74 6.02
C THR A 98 -7.51 -13.50 7.36
N ARG A 99 -6.20 -13.18 7.33
CA ARG A 99 -5.42 -12.75 8.49
C ARG A 99 -4.42 -11.67 8.09
N CYS A 100 -4.33 -10.61 8.86
CA CYS A 100 -3.43 -9.49 8.62
C CYS A 100 -2.60 -9.17 9.88
N ARG A 101 -1.32 -9.56 9.89
CA ARG A 101 -0.41 -9.23 11.01
C ARG A 101 -0.02 -7.76 11.04
N TYR A 102 -0.22 -7.03 9.95
CA TYR A 102 -0.12 -5.56 9.97
C TYR A 102 -1.20 -4.98 10.91
N ALA A 103 -2.45 -5.41 10.78
CA ALA A 103 -3.53 -4.98 11.66
C ALA A 103 -3.28 -5.41 13.12
N GLU A 104 -2.79 -6.65 13.34
CA GLU A 104 -2.41 -7.13 14.67
C GLU A 104 -1.31 -6.24 15.28
N MET A 105 -0.30 -5.88 14.51
CA MET A 105 0.82 -5.03 14.93
C MET A 105 0.34 -3.61 15.28
N TYR A 106 -0.47 -2.95 14.44
CA TYR A 106 -0.98 -1.62 14.75
C TYR A 106 -1.86 -1.61 16.00
N ARG A 107 -2.71 -2.62 16.19
CA ARG A 107 -3.50 -2.79 17.42
C ARG A 107 -2.62 -2.98 18.65
N ALA A 108 -1.60 -3.84 18.55
CA ALA A 108 -0.66 -4.07 19.65
C ALA A 108 0.15 -2.82 20.05
N LEU A 109 0.30 -1.87 19.12
CA LEU A 109 0.94 -0.57 19.36
C LEU A 109 -0.05 0.50 19.87
N GLY A 110 -1.37 0.23 19.87
CA GLY A 110 -2.39 1.25 20.17
C GLY A 110 -2.53 2.31 19.05
N LEU A 111 -2.26 1.93 17.80
CA LEU A 111 -2.20 2.80 16.63
C LEU A 111 -3.23 2.42 15.55
N GLU A 112 -4.35 1.82 15.93
CA GLU A 112 -5.38 1.33 14.99
C GLU A 112 -5.86 2.43 14.04
N ASP A 113 -6.10 3.63 14.57
CA ASP A 113 -6.58 4.78 13.80
C ASP A 113 -5.60 5.23 12.72
N LEU A 114 -4.28 5.06 12.98
CA LEU A 114 -3.23 5.37 12.02
C LEU A 114 -2.90 4.22 11.08
N GLY A 115 -3.27 2.99 11.44
CA GLY A 115 -2.95 1.80 10.65
C GLY A 115 -3.49 1.86 9.22
N SER A 116 -4.71 2.38 9.05
CA SER A 116 -5.29 2.60 7.72
C SER A 116 -4.49 3.60 6.90
N THR A 117 -4.07 4.72 7.50
CA THR A 117 -3.28 5.77 6.85
C THR A 117 -1.86 5.29 6.51
N LEU A 118 -1.17 4.66 7.45
CA LEU A 118 0.24 4.29 7.31
C LEU A 118 0.46 3.00 6.47
N SER A 119 -0.55 2.13 6.38
CA SER A 119 -0.44 0.84 5.70
C SER A 119 -1.48 0.65 4.59
N CYS A 120 -2.77 0.53 4.92
CA CYS A 120 -3.79 0.17 3.93
C CYS A 120 -3.96 1.22 2.80
N ASN A 121 -3.67 2.48 3.07
CA ASN A 121 -3.75 3.56 2.09
C ASN A 121 -2.72 3.44 0.95
N ARG A 122 -1.71 2.60 1.12
CA ARG A 122 -0.65 2.37 0.12
C ARG A 122 -1.10 1.45 -1.02
N ASP A 123 -2.07 0.58 -0.77
CA ASP A 123 -2.39 -0.54 -1.65
C ASP A 123 -2.86 -0.07 -3.03
N GLY A 124 -3.83 0.85 -3.07
CA GLY A 124 -4.35 1.42 -4.31
C GLY A 124 -3.30 2.27 -5.05
N SER A 125 -2.50 3.03 -4.31
CA SER A 125 -1.48 3.89 -4.92
C SER A 125 -0.29 3.10 -5.46
N LEU A 126 0.01 1.95 -4.85
CA LEU A 126 1.05 1.06 -5.35
C LEU A 126 0.66 0.47 -6.72
N ILE A 127 -0.58 -0.02 -6.88
CA ILE A 127 -1.03 -0.54 -8.18
C ILE A 127 -1.18 0.57 -9.21
N GLU A 128 -1.62 1.76 -8.83
CA GLU A 128 -1.67 2.92 -9.72
C GLU A 128 -0.29 3.26 -10.29
N GLY A 129 0.75 3.19 -9.45
CA GLY A 129 2.13 3.37 -9.89
C GLY A 129 2.66 2.21 -10.72
N PHE A 130 2.26 0.98 -10.42
CA PHE A 130 2.68 -0.23 -11.12
C PHE A 130 2.08 -0.29 -12.54
N ASN A 131 0.77 -0.12 -12.64
CA ASN A 131 0.04 -0.05 -13.90
C ASN A 131 -1.18 0.88 -13.74
N PRO A 132 -1.15 2.10 -14.30
CA PRO A 132 -2.22 3.08 -14.16
C PRO A 132 -3.53 2.68 -14.86
N ASN A 133 -3.53 1.64 -15.69
CA ASN A 133 -4.73 1.13 -16.34
C ASN A 133 -5.50 0.14 -15.47
N VAL A 134 -4.98 -0.23 -14.29
CA VAL A 134 -5.64 -1.15 -13.38
C VAL A 134 -6.56 -0.40 -12.43
N VAL A 135 -7.81 -0.86 -12.36
CA VAL A 135 -8.79 -0.38 -11.38
C VAL A 135 -8.66 -1.23 -10.12
N PHE A 136 -8.43 -0.59 -8.99
CA PHE A 136 -8.41 -1.22 -7.68
C PHE A 136 -9.70 -0.97 -6.92
N THR A 137 -10.31 -2.05 -6.42
CA THR A 137 -11.47 -1.99 -5.54
C THR A 137 -11.21 -2.81 -4.28
N ARG A 138 -11.53 -2.23 -3.14
CA ARG A 138 -11.56 -2.89 -1.83
C ARG A 138 -12.64 -2.24 -0.98
N THR A 139 -13.65 -3.00 -0.58
CA THR A 139 -14.82 -2.46 0.13
C THR A 139 -14.68 -2.55 1.64
N GLN A 140 -13.77 -3.40 2.13
CA GLN A 140 -13.57 -3.64 3.55
C GLN A 140 -12.14 -4.03 3.90
N THR A 141 -11.75 -3.80 5.17
CA THR A 141 -10.42 -4.19 5.68
C THR A 141 -10.49 -4.76 7.09
N ILE A 142 -9.60 -5.72 7.39
CA ILE A 142 -9.37 -6.20 8.76
C ILE A 142 -8.92 -5.05 9.67
N MET A 143 -8.16 -4.08 9.14
CA MET A 143 -7.72 -2.89 9.87
C MET A 143 -8.91 -2.09 10.41
N SER A 144 -9.98 -1.97 9.64
CA SER A 144 -11.22 -1.27 10.00
C SER A 144 -12.23 -2.16 10.74
N GLY A 145 -11.86 -3.39 11.11
CA GLY A 145 -12.69 -4.29 11.91
C GLY A 145 -13.50 -5.32 11.15
N ALA A 146 -13.36 -5.42 9.81
CA ALA A 146 -13.97 -6.48 9.04
C ALA A 146 -13.28 -7.83 9.30
N ASP A 147 -13.94 -8.93 8.93
CA ASP A 147 -13.41 -10.29 9.07
C ASP A 147 -12.35 -10.64 8.01
N HIS A 148 -12.34 -9.94 6.88
CA HIS A 148 -11.35 -10.08 5.82
C HIS A 148 -11.17 -8.77 5.05
N CYS A 149 -10.11 -8.70 4.21
CA CYS A 149 -9.96 -7.64 3.21
C CYS A 149 -10.22 -8.23 1.83
N ASP A 150 -11.04 -7.56 1.02
CA ASP A 150 -11.42 -7.96 -0.33
C ASP A 150 -10.63 -7.17 -1.38
N PHE A 151 -9.51 -7.71 -1.83
CA PHE A 151 -8.69 -7.08 -2.87
C PHE A 151 -9.16 -7.50 -4.26
N ARG A 152 -9.49 -6.52 -5.11
CA ARG A 152 -9.91 -6.71 -6.50
C ARG A 152 -9.14 -5.75 -7.39
N PHE A 153 -8.38 -6.29 -8.32
CA PHE A 153 -7.62 -5.57 -9.33
C PHE A 153 -8.12 -6.03 -10.69
N GLU A 154 -8.53 -5.10 -11.53
CA GLU A 154 -9.09 -5.38 -12.86
C GLU A 154 -8.45 -4.44 -13.86
N LEU A 155 -8.02 -4.96 -15.01
CA LEU A 155 -7.53 -4.13 -16.10
C LEU A 155 -8.69 -3.32 -16.68
N GLY A 156 -8.57 -2.00 -16.67
CA GLY A 156 -9.61 -1.11 -17.18
C GLY A 156 -9.70 -1.14 -18.70
N ASP A 157 -10.91 -0.98 -19.23
CA ASP A 157 -11.19 -0.98 -20.68
C ASP A 157 -10.62 0.25 -21.42
N THR A 158 -10.14 1.26 -20.71
CA THR A 158 -9.66 2.52 -21.31
C THR A 158 -8.35 2.97 -20.66
N PRO A 159 -7.29 3.28 -21.44
CA PRO A 159 -6.07 3.86 -20.90
C PRO A 159 -6.40 5.17 -20.16
N VAL A 160 -6.00 5.29 -18.91
CA VAL A 160 -6.07 6.56 -18.19
C VAL A 160 -5.00 7.47 -18.79
N GLU A 161 -5.43 8.50 -19.53
CA GLU A 161 -4.52 9.56 -19.92
C GLU A 161 -4.01 10.23 -18.63
N LEU A 162 -2.74 10.01 -18.32
CA LEU A 162 -2.05 10.71 -17.23
C LEU A 162 -2.05 12.20 -17.58
N GLY A 163 -3.00 12.94 -17.01
CA GLY A 163 -3.04 14.39 -17.11
C GLY A 163 -1.74 14.94 -16.54
N VAL A 164 -0.91 15.50 -17.43
CA VAL A 164 0.29 16.26 -17.06
C VAL A 164 -0.17 17.37 -16.11
N ARG A 165 0.20 17.30 -14.84
CA ARG A 165 0.00 18.42 -13.92
C ARG A 165 0.76 19.61 -14.51
N PRO A 166 0.12 20.77 -14.75
CA PRO A 166 0.86 21.95 -15.20
C PRO A 166 1.87 22.30 -14.11
N GLY A 167 3.13 22.31 -14.49
CA GLY A 167 4.22 22.73 -13.62
C GLY A 167 3.88 24.10 -13.06
N GLY A 168 3.85 24.22 -11.73
CA GLY A 168 3.82 25.50 -11.05
C GLY A 168 5.12 26.23 -11.33
N ASP A 169 5.08 27.21 -12.23
CA ASP A 169 6.14 28.18 -12.38
C ASP A 169 6.12 29.14 -11.18
N ALA A 170 7.33 29.42 -10.69
CA ALA A 170 7.84 30.45 -9.79
C ALA A 170 7.89 30.12 -8.30
#